data_6c233a1a5d8d35ec644773d7491326c2
#
_entry.id   6c233a1a5d8d35ec644773d7491326c2
#
_cell.length_a   1.000
_cell.length_b   1.000
_cell.length_c   1.000
_cell.angle_alpha   90.00
_cell.angle_beta   90.00
_cell.angle_gamma   90.00
#
_symmetry.space_group_name_H-M   'P 1'
#
loop_
_entity.id
_entity.type
_entity.pdbx_description
1 polymer ?
#
loop_
_entity_poly.entity_id
_entity_poly.type
_entity_poly.pdbx_seq_one_letter_code
_entity_poly.pdbx_strand_id
1 'polypeptide(L)'
;MSQNTTSEHTDVAREPEDLSRLFLCRVNAGDVDGLVALYESDAVLATPDGGEVRGEAGIRAFYAALVASAPRFAPGEQHPALRVGDLALTSTRLPGGAGATAEVARQQPDGTWRWILDRPNVL
;
A
#
# COMPACT_ATOMS: atom_id res chain seq x y z
N MET A 1 -23.15 3.18 -12.27
CA MET A 1 -22.24 3.54 -13.37
C MET A 1 -20.94 2.80 -13.23
N SER A 2 -20.57 2.11 -14.25
CA SER A 2 -19.32 1.36 -14.26
C SER A 2 -18.09 2.26 -14.20
N GLN A 3 -18.25 3.53 -14.48
CA GLN A 3 -17.15 4.48 -14.50
C GLN A 3 -16.46 4.63 -13.14
N ASN A 4 -17.23 4.56 -12.04
CA ASN A 4 -16.63 4.68 -10.73
C ASN A 4 -15.67 3.53 -10.45
N THR A 5 -16.06 2.31 -10.81
CA THR A 5 -15.20 1.15 -10.64
C THR A 5 -13.96 1.26 -11.52
N THR A 6 -14.15 1.68 -12.78
CA THR A 6 -13.03 1.85 -13.69
C THR A 6 -12.07 2.92 -13.19
N SER A 7 -12.61 4.04 -12.71
CA SER A 7 -11.81 5.13 -12.18
C SER A 7 -10.95 4.68 -11.01
N GLU A 8 -11.54 3.93 -10.08
CA GLU A 8 -10.81 3.39 -8.93
C GLU A 8 -9.69 2.48 -9.37
N HIS A 9 -9.95 1.59 -10.34
CA HIS A 9 -8.98 0.63 -10.82
C HIS A 9 -7.79 1.31 -11.50
N THR A 10 -8.05 2.41 -12.20
CA THR A 10 -7.00 3.12 -12.94
C THR A 10 -6.40 4.28 -12.16
N ASP A 11 -6.92 4.54 -10.96
CA ASP A 11 -6.44 5.65 -10.15
C ASP A 11 -5.00 5.42 -9.72
N VAL A 12 -4.25 6.50 -9.55
CA VAL A 12 -2.83 6.45 -9.18
C VAL A 12 -2.57 7.41 -8.03
N ALA A 13 -1.48 7.19 -7.34
CA ALA A 13 -1.08 8.04 -6.22
C ALA A 13 -0.35 9.27 -6.75
N ARG A 14 -0.97 10.43 -6.64
CA ARG A 14 -0.35 11.70 -7.04
C ARG A 14 0.31 12.39 -5.86
N GLU A 15 -0.07 12.01 -4.64
CA GLU A 15 0.56 12.40 -3.39
C GLU A 15 0.91 11.14 -2.61
N PRO A 16 1.93 11.17 -1.75
CA PRO A 16 2.27 9.97 -0.97
C PRO A 16 1.09 9.45 -0.14
N GLU A 17 0.27 10.37 0.37
CA GLU A 17 -0.88 10.00 1.20
C GLU A 17 -1.94 9.21 0.43
N ASP A 18 -1.98 9.33 -0.88
CA ASP A 18 -2.94 8.59 -1.70
C ASP A 18 -2.70 7.08 -1.65
N LEU A 19 -1.47 6.64 -1.38
CA LEU A 19 -1.14 5.22 -1.39
C LEU A 19 -1.96 4.43 -0.38
N SER A 20 -2.14 4.97 0.83
CA SER A 20 -2.93 4.28 1.85
C SER A 20 -4.40 4.17 1.45
N ARG A 21 -4.96 5.23 0.89
CA ARG A 21 -6.35 5.21 0.40
C ARG A 21 -6.53 4.17 -0.70
N LEU A 22 -5.61 4.14 -1.65
CA LEU A 22 -5.67 3.18 -2.74
C LEU A 22 -5.49 1.74 -2.24
N PHE A 23 -4.58 1.55 -1.28
CA PHE A 23 -4.40 0.24 -0.67
C PHE A 23 -5.70 -0.28 -0.08
N LEU A 24 -6.35 0.54 0.75
CA LEU A 24 -7.59 0.14 1.41
C LEU A 24 -8.66 -0.24 0.41
N CYS A 25 -8.83 0.57 -0.62
CA CYS A 25 -9.82 0.34 -1.65
C CYS A 25 -9.54 -0.97 -2.40
N ARG A 26 -8.29 -1.18 -2.77
CA ARG A 26 -7.90 -2.33 -3.60
C ARG A 26 -7.88 -3.63 -2.81
N VAL A 27 -7.44 -3.61 -1.54
CA VAL A 27 -7.42 -4.83 -0.74
C VAL A 27 -8.85 -5.28 -0.45
N ASN A 28 -9.75 -4.35 -0.16
CA ASN A 28 -11.14 -4.69 0.09
C ASN A 28 -11.86 -5.16 -1.18
N ALA A 29 -11.39 -4.74 -2.33
CA ALA A 29 -11.95 -5.17 -3.62
C ALA A 29 -11.33 -6.48 -4.13
N GLY A 30 -10.30 -7.00 -3.45
CA GLY A 30 -9.61 -8.20 -3.91
C GLY A 30 -8.76 -7.97 -5.15
N ASP A 31 -8.30 -6.75 -5.37
CA ASP A 31 -7.59 -6.35 -6.58
C ASP A 31 -6.08 -6.54 -6.40
N VAL A 32 -5.59 -7.76 -6.64
CA VAL A 32 -4.17 -8.09 -6.45
C VAL A 32 -3.28 -7.28 -7.38
N ASP A 33 -3.66 -7.16 -8.65
CA ASP A 33 -2.87 -6.38 -9.61
C ASP A 33 -2.77 -4.93 -9.17
N GLY A 34 -3.86 -4.35 -8.69
CA GLY A 34 -3.88 -2.98 -8.19
C GLY A 34 -3.01 -2.80 -6.95
N LEU A 35 -2.97 -3.81 -6.08
CA LEU A 35 -2.11 -3.76 -4.89
C LEU A 35 -0.63 -3.79 -5.28
N VAL A 36 -0.26 -4.68 -6.19
CA VAL A 36 1.12 -4.78 -6.66
C VAL A 36 1.57 -3.47 -7.32
N ALA A 37 0.66 -2.81 -8.02
CA ALA A 37 0.97 -1.55 -8.70
C ALA A 37 1.30 -0.40 -7.74
N LEU A 38 1.02 -0.54 -6.45
CA LEU A 38 1.38 0.47 -5.45
C LEU A 38 2.85 0.42 -5.05
N TYR A 39 3.59 -0.60 -5.51
CA TYR A 39 4.97 -0.84 -5.12
C TYR A 39 5.91 -0.74 -6.32
N GLU A 40 7.14 -0.32 -6.05
CA GLU A 40 8.20 -0.43 -7.07
C GLU A 40 8.52 -1.92 -7.30
N SER A 41 9.09 -2.21 -8.46
CA SER A 41 9.30 -3.60 -8.89
C SER A 41 10.26 -4.36 -7.98
N ASP A 42 11.10 -3.68 -7.20
CA ASP A 42 12.05 -4.31 -6.28
C ASP A 42 11.77 -3.94 -4.83
N ALA A 43 10.56 -3.53 -4.51
CA ALA A 43 10.18 -3.15 -3.17
C ALA A 43 10.29 -4.31 -2.18
N VAL A 44 10.38 -3.98 -0.90
CA VAL A 44 10.45 -4.96 0.19
C VAL A 44 9.27 -4.75 1.12
N LEU A 45 8.56 -5.83 1.41
CA LEU A 45 7.38 -5.83 2.27
C LEU A 45 7.63 -6.78 3.44
N ALA A 46 7.55 -6.26 4.67
CA ALA A 46 7.66 -7.08 5.87
C ALA A 46 6.37 -7.89 6.05
N THR A 47 6.53 -9.15 6.46
CA THR A 47 5.39 -10.05 6.64
C THR A 47 5.13 -10.28 8.12
N PRO A 48 3.89 -10.70 8.50
CA PRO A 48 3.52 -10.85 9.92
C PRO A 48 4.35 -11.88 10.68
N ASP A 49 4.95 -12.83 9.98
CA ASP A 49 5.74 -13.88 10.62
C ASP A 49 7.18 -13.44 10.94
N GLY A 50 7.48 -12.16 10.78
CA GLY A 50 8.82 -11.65 11.05
C GLY A 50 9.76 -11.74 9.86
N GLY A 51 9.26 -12.19 8.70
CA GLY A 51 10.05 -12.27 7.48
C GLY A 51 9.81 -11.09 6.55
N GLU A 52 10.12 -11.31 5.29
CA GLU A 52 9.87 -10.29 4.27
C GLU A 52 9.72 -10.96 2.91
N VAL A 53 9.04 -10.27 1.99
CA VAL A 53 9.01 -10.64 0.59
C VAL A 53 9.59 -9.49 -0.20
N ARG A 54 10.19 -9.81 -1.34
CA ARG A 54 10.88 -8.85 -2.19
C ARG A 54 10.40 -8.97 -3.61
N GLY A 55 10.30 -7.83 -4.27
CA GLY A 55 10.02 -7.77 -5.68
C GLY A 55 8.58 -8.06 -6.02
N GLU A 56 8.26 -7.85 -7.28
CA GLU A 56 6.89 -7.92 -7.75
C GLU A 56 6.29 -9.32 -7.52
N ALA A 57 7.02 -10.38 -7.84
CA ALA A 57 6.50 -11.74 -7.69
C ALA A 57 6.22 -12.09 -6.23
N GLY A 58 7.13 -11.72 -5.31
CA GLY A 58 6.94 -11.99 -3.89
C GLY A 58 5.78 -11.23 -3.31
N ILE A 59 5.65 -9.95 -3.67
CA ILE A 59 4.55 -9.11 -3.19
C ILE A 59 3.23 -9.60 -3.75
N ARG A 60 3.20 -10.01 -5.01
CA ARG A 60 2.00 -10.58 -5.64
C ARG A 60 1.54 -11.83 -4.92
N ALA A 61 2.45 -12.75 -4.64
CA ALA A 61 2.10 -13.99 -3.95
C ALA A 61 1.55 -13.71 -2.55
N PHE A 62 2.15 -12.75 -1.84
CA PHE A 62 1.68 -12.35 -0.51
C PHE A 62 0.24 -11.83 -0.57
N TYR A 63 -0.03 -10.90 -1.50
CA TYR A 63 -1.37 -10.31 -1.59
C TYR A 63 -2.39 -11.29 -2.15
N ALA A 64 -2.00 -12.19 -3.04
CA ALA A 64 -2.92 -13.22 -3.53
C ALA A 64 -3.40 -14.09 -2.36
N ALA A 65 -2.50 -14.48 -1.46
CA ALA A 65 -2.88 -15.25 -0.29
C ALA A 65 -3.74 -14.45 0.67
N LEU A 66 -3.40 -13.17 0.89
CA LEU A 66 -4.17 -12.30 1.78
C LEU A 66 -5.58 -12.11 1.27
N VAL A 67 -5.73 -11.79 -0.01
CA VAL A 67 -7.02 -11.54 -0.64
C VAL A 67 -7.88 -12.81 -0.62
N ALA A 68 -7.26 -13.99 -0.76
CA ALA A 68 -8.00 -15.26 -0.74
C ALA A 68 -8.71 -15.49 0.59
N SER A 69 -8.23 -14.89 1.69
CA SER A 69 -8.91 -14.99 2.99
C SER A 69 -10.08 -14.03 3.13
N ALA A 70 -10.34 -13.21 2.09
CA ALA A 70 -11.44 -12.25 2.04
C ALA A 70 -11.51 -11.32 3.24
N PRO A 71 -10.40 -10.65 3.61
CA PRO A 71 -10.42 -9.77 4.77
C PRO A 71 -11.19 -8.48 4.47
N ARG A 72 -11.65 -7.83 5.54
CA ARG A 72 -12.23 -6.48 5.44
C ARG A 72 -11.37 -5.55 6.28
N PHE A 73 -10.79 -4.56 5.66
CA PHE A 73 -9.95 -3.59 6.34
C PHE A 73 -10.73 -2.29 6.53
N ALA A 74 -10.68 -1.77 7.75
CA ALA A 74 -11.28 -0.48 8.09
C ALA A 74 -10.22 0.60 7.94
N PRO A 75 -10.63 1.85 7.61
CA PRO A 75 -9.67 2.95 7.52
C PRO A 75 -9.08 3.26 8.89
N GLY A 76 -7.78 3.52 8.92
CA GLY A 76 -7.10 4.02 10.09
C GLY A 76 -6.95 5.53 10.02
N GLU A 77 -6.16 6.07 10.94
CA GLU A 77 -5.85 7.50 10.96
C GLU A 77 -4.50 7.70 10.29
N GLN A 78 -4.52 8.32 9.12
CA GLN A 78 -3.29 8.55 8.38
C GLN A 78 -2.60 9.81 8.86
N HIS A 79 -1.29 9.69 9.11
CA HIS A 79 -0.48 10.86 9.46
C HIS A 79 -0.03 11.58 8.19
N PRO A 80 0.19 12.90 8.25
CA PRO A 80 0.77 13.61 7.11
C PRO A 80 2.14 13.03 6.78
N ALA A 81 2.43 12.90 5.48
CA ALA A 81 3.70 12.34 5.05
C ALA A 81 4.85 13.30 5.35
N LEU A 82 6.00 12.75 5.71
CA LEU A 82 7.25 13.51 5.78
C LEU A 82 7.96 13.32 4.44
N ARG A 83 8.41 14.41 3.85
CA ARG A 83 8.98 14.38 2.49
C ARG A 83 10.35 15.03 2.45
N VAL A 84 11.25 14.41 1.68
CA VAL A 84 12.51 15.03 1.29
C VAL A 84 12.82 14.59 -0.13
N GLY A 85 12.87 15.57 -1.06
CA GLY A 85 13.07 15.26 -2.47
C GLY A 85 12.00 14.32 -3.01
N ASP A 86 12.42 13.21 -3.58
CA ASP A 86 11.51 12.23 -4.15
C ASP A 86 11.15 11.10 -3.18
N LEU A 87 11.48 11.25 -1.89
CA LEU A 87 11.15 10.25 -0.87
C LEU A 87 10.13 10.79 0.11
N ALA A 88 9.28 9.89 0.61
CA ALA A 88 8.29 10.22 1.62
C ALA A 88 8.17 9.07 2.61
N LEU A 89 8.05 9.42 3.90
CA LEU A 89 7.68 8.47 4.95
C LEU A 89 6.20 8.61 5.21
N THR A 90 5.46 7.53 5.04
CA THR A 90 4.02 7.48 5.31
C THR A 90 3.75 6.58 6.51
N SER A 91 2.65 6.83 7.20
CA SER A 91 2.30 6.08 8.40
C SER A 91 0.80 6.22 8.67
N THR A 92 0.20 5.13 9.13
CA THR A 92 -1.22 5.09 9.48
C THR A 92 -1.36 4.45 10.85
N ARG A 93 -2.10 5.09 11.75
CA ARG A 93 -2.49 4.46 13.02
C ARG A 93 -3.64 3.52 12.73
N LEU A 94 -3.45 2.25 13.08
CA LEU A 94 -4.47 1.22 12.82
C LEU A 94 -5.64 1.37 13.78
N PRO A 95 -6.86 1.03 13.32
CA PRO A 95 -8.05 1.18 14.18
C PRO A 95 -7.98 0.27 15.38
N GLY A 96 -8.63 0.70 16.48
CA GLY A 96 -8.75 -0.12 17.68
C GLY A 96 -7.46 -0.33 18.44
N GLY A 97 -6.45 0.50 18.23
CA GLY A 97 -5.18 0.34 18.93
C GLY A 97 -4.35 -0.84 18.43
N ALA A 98 -4.62 -1.33 17.24
CA ALA A 98 -3.94 -2.51 16.70
C ALA A 98 -2.48 -2.26 16.29
N GLY A 99 -2.04 -0.99 16.31
CA GLY A 99 -0.67 -0.66 15.97
C GLY A 99 -0.59 0.49 14.98
N ALA A 100 0.50 0.53 14.25
CA ALA A 100 0.74 1.57 13.25
C ALA A 100 1.59 1.00 12.13
N THR A 101 1.44 1.56 10.94
CA THR A 101 2.26 1.20 9.80
C THR A 101 3.44 2.15 9.65
N ALA A 102 4.42 1.75 8.85
CA ALA A 102 5.48 2.66 8.42
C ALA A 102 5.91 2.23 7.02
N GLU A 103 5.90 3.18 6.10
CA GLU A 103 6.28 2.92 4.72
C GLU A 103 7.18 4.03 4.20
N VAL A 104 8.03 3.69 3.23
CA VAL A 104 8.78 4.69 2.48
C VAL A 104 8.33 4.61 1.03
N ALA A 105 7.95 5.76 0.48
CA ALA A 105 7.51 5.88 -0.91
C ALA A 105 8.50 6.70 -1.70
N ARG A 106 8.57 6.44 -3.01
CA ARG A 106 9.42 7.21 -3.93
C ARG A 106 8.56 7.77 -5.05
N GLN A 107 8.81 9.02 -5.38
CA GLN A 107 8.15 9.65 -6.53
C GLN A 107 8.77 9.11 -7.81
N GLN A 108 7.93 8.67 -8.70
CA GLN A 108 8.32 8.10 -9.99
C GLN A 108 8.54 9.22 -11.02
N PRO A 109 9.22 8.92 -12.13
CA PRO A 109 9.45 9.95 -13.17
C PRO A 109 8.16 10.58 -13.70
N ASP A 110 7.03 9.86 -13.66
CA ASP A 110 5.75 10.40 -14.12
C ASP A 110 5.02 11.21 -13.05
N GLY A 111 5.65 11.42 -11.88
CA GLY A 111 5.08 12.19 -10.78
C GLY A 111 4.21 11.41 -9.83
N THR A 112 3.93 10.15 -10.12
CA THR A 112 3.17 9.30 -9.18
C THR A 112 4.09 8.75 -8.11
N TRP A 113 3.49 8.19 -7.05
CA TRP A 113 4.23 7.65 -5.92
C TRP A 113 4.04 6.16 -5.83
N ARG A 114 5.10 5.43 -5.44
CA ARG A 114 5.05 3.99 -5.16
C ARG A 114 5.86 3.70 -3.93
N TRP A 115 5.42 2.69 -3.17
CA TRP A 115 6.16 2.25 -1.99
C TRP A 115 7.41 1.47 -2.40
N ILE A 116 8.50 1.69 -1.67
CA ILE A 116 9.75 0.92 -1.81
C ILE A 116 10.01 0.06 -0.58
N LEU A 117 9.55 0.48 0.58
CA LEU A 117 9.64 -0.27 1.84
C LEU A 117 8.29 -0.21 2.53
N ASP A 118 7.86 -1.33 3.07
CA ASP A 118 6.56 -1.39 3.74
C ASP A 118 6.65 -2.30 4.95
N ARG A 119 6.39 -1.71 6.12
CA ARG A 119 6.20 -2.46 7.37
C ARG A 119 4.77 -2.23 7.83
N PRO A 120 3.87 -3.20 7.55
CA PRO A 120 2.44 -3.00 7.83
C PRO A 120 2.09 -2.87 9.31
N ASN A 121 2.97 -3.25 10.21
CA ASN A 121 2.77 -3.04 11.65
C ASN A 121 4.12 -2.98 12.34
N VAL A 122 4.39 -1.87 13.02
CA VAL A 122 5.67 -1.65 13.71
C VAL A 122 5.63 -2.03 15.19
N LEU A 123 4.51 -2.52 15.66
CA LEU A 123 4.38 -2.98 17.07
C LEU A 123 4.74 -4.45 17.25
#